data_962c952f918f7966ddbcf33bcbd01de9
#
_entry.id   962c952f918f7966ddbcf33bcbd01de9
#
_cell.length_a   1.000
_cell.length_b   1.000
_cell.length_c   1.000
_cell.angle_alpha   90.00
_cell.angle_beta   90.00
_cell.angle_gamma   90.00
#
_symmetry.space_group_name_H-M   'P 1'
#
loop_
_entity.id
_entity.type
_entity.pdbx_description
1 polymer ?
#
loop_
_entity_poly.entity_id
_entity_poly.type
_entity_poly.pdbx_seq_one_letter_code
_entity_poly.pdbx_strand_id
1 'polypeptide(L)'
;MKWGARVSGTDVKLVLRSTRVVTPGGTRPAAVHVAGGTIDAVLPYDTEVPEGARVEDFGDDVLLPGLVDTHVHVNDPGRTEWEGFYTATRAAAAGGITTLLDMPLNSLPPTTTVEHLRVKQQVAAPKVHVDTGFWGGAIPSNVKDLRPLYEAGVFGFKCFLSPSGVEEFPELDQEQLARSMAEIAGFGGLLIVHAEDPHHLASAPQQGGPAYADFLASRPRDAENTAIEGLIAHAKRLNARVHVLHLSSSDALPLIAAAKREGVRVTVESCPHFLTLTAEEVPDGATEFKCCPPIREAANQDALWQGLADGTIDCIVSDHSPCTTDLKTPDFASAWGGISSLQLGLPAIWTEARRRGHSLDDVARWMSAAPAELAGLTAKGAIEAGRDADFAVLAPDATFTVDPAELFHRNQVTAYAGRTLHGVVRSTWLRGVRIATEGTLADPTGRLQTRNH
;
A
#
# COMPACT_ATOMS: atom_id res chain seq x y z
N MET A 1 19.36 39.51 9.93
CA MET A 1 20.20 38.45 10.51
C MET A 1 20.24 37.32 9.52
N LYS A 2 21.42 37.05 8.92
CA LYS A 2 21.62 36.00 7.94
C LYS A 2 21.72 34.66 8.68
N TRP A 3 20.78 33.80 8.50
CA TRP A 3 20.92 32.38 8.88
C TRP A 3 21.80 31.72 7.82
N GLY A 4 23.08 31.58 8.11
CA GLY A 4 23.97 30.74 7.35
C GLY A 4 23.66 29.30 7.69
N ALA A 5 23.05 28.54 6.76
CA ALA A 5 23.01 27.11 6.83
C ALA A 5 24.46 26.58 6.91
N ARG A 6 24.82 25.92 8.00
CA ARG A 6 26.06 25.15 8.05
C ARG A 6 25.89 23.99 7.07
N VAL A 7 26.55 24.09 5.92
CA VAL A 7 26.81 22.92 5.07
C VAL A 7 27.81 22.05 5.83
N SER A 8 27.33 20.99 6.45
CA SER A 8 28.21 19.95 7.03
C SER A 8 28.76 19.09 5.90
N GLY A 9 29.71 19.66 5.16
CA GLY A 9 30.29 19.02 3.97
C GLY A 9 31.31 17.94 4.29
N THR A 10 30.96 16.88 5.02
CA THR A 10 32.03 15.97 5.44
C THR A 10 31.87 14.49 5.09
N ASP A 11 30.75 13.99 4.53
CA ASP A 11 30.66 12.57 4.12
C ASP A 11 29.65 12.26 3.01
N VAL A 12 29.36 13.22 2.12
CA VAL A 12 28.53 12.94 0.93
C VAL A 12 29.29 12.02 -0.01
N LYS A 13 28.77 10.79 -0.20
CA LYS A 13 29.37 9.76 -1.08
C LYS A 13 28.56 9.52 -2.36
N LEU A 14 27.34 10.03 -2.44
CA LEU A 14 26.45 9.83 -3.58
C LEU A 14 25.67 11.12 -3.85
N VAL A 15 25.59 11.50 -5.11
CA VAL A 15 24.73 12.58 -5.61
C VAL A 15 23.83 12.01 -6.69
N LEU A 16 22.53 12.10 -6.50
CA LEU A 16 21.52 11.73 -7.49
C LEU A 16 20.97 13.00 -8.13
N ARG A 17 20.93 13.09 -9.46
CA ARG A 17 20.44 14.25 -10.19
C ARG A 17 19.31 13.89 -11.13
N SER A 18 18.34 14.78 -11.25
CA SER A 18 17.34 14.76 -12.31
C SER A 18 16.83 16.16 -12.58
N THR A 19 16.41 16.44 -13.82
CA THR A 19 15.67 17.66 -14.16
C THR A 19 14.28 17.67 -13.53
N ARG A 20 13.81 16.50 -13.02
CA ARG A 20 12.49 16.29 -12.43
C ARG A 20 12.57 15.52 -11.11
N VAL A 21 13.01 16.18 -10.03
CA VAL A 21 13.00 15.62 -8.65
C VAL A 21 11.70 16.04 -7.97
N VAL A 22 10.90 15.08 -7.52
CA VAL A 22 9.65 15.31 -6.78
C VAL A 22 9.97 15.54 -5.32
N THR A 23 9.74 16.77 -4.84
CA THR A 23 9.99 17.20 -3.46
C THR A 23 8.69 17.70 -2.81
N PRO A 24 8.64 17.86 -1.48
CA PRO A 24 7.47 18.48 -0.82
C PRO A 24 7.11 19.88 -1.36
N GLY A 25 8.07 20.58 -1.97
CA GLY A 25 7.86 21.89 -2.61
C GLY A 25 7.49 21.82 -4.10
N GLY A 26 7.21 20.64 -4.64
CA GLY A 26 6.91 20.39 -6.04
C GLY A 26 8.09 19.84 -6.83
N THR A 27 7.81 19.43 -8.08
CA THR A 27 8.80 18.88 -9.01
C THR A 27 9.71 19.98 -9.57
N ARG A 28 11.03 19.76 -9.50
CA ARG A 28 12.04 20.71 -9.99
C ARG A 28 13.36 20.03 -10.33
N PRO A 29 14.23 20.68 -11.16
CA PRO A 29 15.61 20.25 -11.32
C PRO A 29 16.34 20.30 -9.97
N ALA A 30 16.99 19.21 -9.56
CA ALA A 30 17.73 19.17 -8.30
C ALA A 30 18.83 18.11 -8.30
N ALA A 31 19.77 18.28 -7.37
CA ALA A 31 20.78 17.32 -6.96
C ALA A 31 20.52 16.91 -5.50
N VAL A 32 20.31 15.63 -5.27
CA VAL A 32 20.08 15.06 -3.94
C VAL A 32 21.39 14.48 -3.43
N HIS A 33 21.92 15.08 -2.39
CA HIS A 33 23.15 14.64 -1.72
C HIS A 33 22.81 13.61 -0.66
N VAL A 34 23.54 12.47 -0.67
CA VAL A 34 23.28 11.35 0.23
C VAL A 34 24.54 11.05 1.06
N ALA A 35 24.37 10.97 2.37
CA ALA A 35 25.41 10.63 3.33
C ALA A 35 24.89 9.60 4.34
N GLY A 36 25.61 8.50 4.55
CA GLY A 36 25.26 7.48 5.54
C GLY A 36 23.87 6.83 5.37
N GLY A 37 23.33 6.84 4.15
CA GLY A 37 22.00 6.28 3.85
C GLY A 37 20.83 7.26 4.04
N THR A 38 21.09 8.52 4.40
CA THR A 38 20.10 9.59 4.55
C THR A 38 20.34 10.70 3.54
N ILE A 39 19.30 11.46 3.25
CA ILE A 39 19.37 12.68 2.43
C ILE A 39 20.02 13.78 3.28
N ASP A 40 21.21 14.21 2.89
CA ASP A 40 21.91 15.33 3.53
C ASP A 40 21.35 16.68 3.07
N ALA A 41 21.14 16.84 1.76
CA ALA A 41 20.60 18.05 1.18
C ALA A 41 19.93 17.81 -0.16
N VAL A 42 18.98 18.71 -0.53
CA VAL A 42 18.38 18.81 -1.86
C VAL A 42 18.70 20.18 -2.44
N LEU A 43 19.68 20.22 -3.35
CA LEU A 43 20.32 21.41 -3.87
C LEU A 43 19.94 21.68 -5.34
N PRO A 44 20.25 22.86 -5.92
CA PRO A 44 20.10 23.07 -7.36
C PRO A 44 20.83 22.01 -8.18
N TYR A 45 20.28 21.68 -9.34
CA TYR A 45 20.76 20.60 -10.22
C TYR A 45 22.24 20.72 -10.60
N ASP A 46 22.71 21.95 -10.83
CA ASP A 46 24.07 22.30 -11.25
C ASP A 46 25.04 22.55 -10.08
N THR A 47 24.63 22.25 -8.85
CA THR A 47 25.50 22.37 -7.68
C THR A 47 26.75 21.53 -7.86
N GLU A 48 27.91 22.10 -7.47
CA GLU A 48 29.21 21.43 -7.51
C GLU A 48 29.16 20.12 -6.69
N VAL A 49 29.68 19.05 -7.30
CA VAL A 49 29.71 17.75 -6.66
C VAL A 49 30.87 17.68 -5.66
N PRO A 50 30.64 17.26 -4.42
CA PRO A 50 31.70 17.05 -3.46
C PRO A 50 32.78 16.09 -4.00
N GLU A 51 34.05 16.39 -3.72
CA GLU A 51 35.18 15.57 -4.15
C GLU A 51 35.04 14.12 -3.66
N GLY A 52 35.20 13.17 -4.56
CA GLY A 52 35.09 11.73 -4.28
C GLY A 52 33.66 11.20 -4.21
N ALA A 53 32.65 12.04 -4.37
CA ALA A 53 31.27 11.54 -4.45
C ALA A 53 30.96 10.94 -5.82
N ARG A 54 30.28 9.79 -5.82
CA ARG A 54 29.70 9.19 -7.04
C ARG A 54 28.50 10.01 -7.49
N VAL A 55 28.37 10.22 -8.80
CA VAL A 55 27.21 10.90 -9.38
C VAL A 55 26.40 9.92 -10.23
N GLU A 56 25.09 9.92 -10.04
CA GLU A 56 24.13 9.30 -10.91
C GLU A 56 23.20 10.40 -11.44
N ASP A 57 23.25 10.62 -12.74
CA ASP A 57 22.43 11.63 -13.43
C ASP A 57 21.37 10.92 -14.28
N PHE A 58 20.10 11.14 -13.96
CA PHE A 58 18.96 10.49 -14.60
C PHE A 58 18.38 11.33 -15.76
N GLY A 59 18.96 12.50 -16.04
CA GLY A 59 18.46 13.38 -17.09
C GLY A 59 17.00 13.76 -16.85
N ASP A 60 16.12 13.37 -17.79
CA ASP A 60 14.69 13.66 -17.73
C ASP A 60 13.85 12.55 -17.09
N ASP A 61 14.44 11.45 -16.65
CA ASP A 61 13.73 10.49 -15.81
C ASP A 61 13.39 11.12 -14.45
N VAL A 62 12.23 10.82 -13.92
CA VAL A 62 11.74 11.43 -12.69
C VAL A 62 12.31 10.73 -11.46
N LEU A 63 12.88 11.50 -10.54
CA LEU A 63 13.28 10.98 -9.23
C LEU A 63 12.13 11.19 -8.24
N LEU A 64 11.44 10.09 -7.91
CA LEU A 64 10.36 10.03 -6.92
C LEU A 64 10.93 9.64 -5.54
N PRO A 65 10.29 10.03 -4.43
CA PRO A 65 10.51 9.37 -3.16
C PRO A 65 10.16 7.88 -3.30
N GLY A 66 10.89 7.01 -2.61
CA GLY A 66 10.56 5.59 -2.56
C GLY A 66 9.11 5.40 -2.11
N LEU A 67 8.38 4.55 -2.83
CA LEU A 67 6.97 4.29 -2.52
C LEU A 67 6.85 3.54 -1.20
N VAL A 68 5.73 3.78 -0.52
CA VAL A 68 5.34 3.12 0.74
C VAL A 68 4.02 2.42 0.54
N ASP A 69 3.99 1.11 0.72
CA ASP A 69 2.79 0.29 0.58
C ASP A 69 2.38 -0.31 1.92
N THR A 70 1.33 0.22 2.50
CA THR A 70 0.85 -0.19 3.82
C THR A 70 -0.16 -1.34 3.79
N HIS A 71 -0.45 -1.91 2.60
CA HIS A 71 -1.43 -2.97 2.45
C HIS A 71 -0.93 -4.10 1.54
N VAL A 72 -0.18 -5.04 2.11
CA VAL A 72 0.40 -6.17 1.37
C VAL A 72 0.14 -7.47 2.12
N HIS A 73 -0.36 -8.50 1.44
CA HIS A 73 -0.51 -9.84 1.98
C HIS A 73 0.65 -10.73 1.52
N VAL A 74 1.66 -10.89 2.39
CA VAL A 74 2.84 -11.70 2.09
C VAL A 74 2.61 -13.18 2.34
N ASN A 75 1.70 -13.54 3.26
CA ASN A 75 1.25 -14.90 3.51
C ASN A 75 2.34 -15.85 4.07
N ASP A 76 3.43 -15.32 4.60
CA ASP A 76 4.58 -16.07 5.13
C ASP A 76 4.74 -15.76 6.64
N PRO A 77 4.84 -16.78 7.49
CA PRO A 77 4.88 -18.23 7.25
C PRO A 77 3.50 -18.88 7.00
N GLY A 78 3.53 -20.15 6.63
CA GLY A 78 2.39 -21.06 6.61
C GLY A 78 1.61 -21.16 5.31
N ARG A 79 1.62 -20.09 4.49
CA ARG A 79 1.10 -20.07 3.10
C ARG A 79 2.10 -19.44 2.15
N THR A 80 3.37 -19.77 2.33
CA THR A 80 4.47 -19.23 1.53
C THR A 80 4.34 -19.56 0.04
N GLU A 81 3.61 -20.62 -0.31
CA GLU A 81 3.27 -20.97 -1.70
C GLU A 81 2.34 -19.94 -2.37
N TRP A 82 1.60 -19.14 -1.59
CA TRP A 82 0.79 -18.04 -2.13
C TRP A 82 1.65 -16.82 -2.49
N GLU A 83 2.69 -16.51 -1.68
CA GLU A 83 3.63 -15.43 -1.96
C GLU A 83 4.98 -15.66 -1.25
N GLY A 84 5.21 -15.08 -0.12
CA GLY A 84 6.43 -15.13 0.66
C GLY A 84 7.23 -13.82 0.64
N PHE A 85 7.97 -13.54 1.73
CA PHE A 85 8.74 -12.30 1.88
C PHE A 85 9.78 -12.11 0.78
N TYR A 86 10.42 -13.19 0.33
CA TYR A 86 11.43 -13.08 -0.72
C TYR A 86 10.86 -12.56 -2.04
N THR A 87 9.77 -13.14 -2.53
CA THR A 87 9.16 -12.78 -3.82
C THR A 87 8.38 -11.47 -3.73
N ALA A 88 7.57 -11.25 -2.68
CA ALA A 88 6.85 -10.00 -2.49
C ALA A 88 7.81 -8.80 -2.44
N THR A 89 8.89 -8.88 -1.67
CA THR A 89 9.83 -7.75 -1.53
C THR A 89 10.68 -7.52 -2.78
N ARG A 90 10.90 -8.54 -3.62
CA ARG A 90 11.47 -8.40 -4.97
C ARG A 90 10.52 -7.67 -5.91
N ALA A 91 9.25 -8.07 -5.93
CA ALA A 91 8.22 -7.40 -6.71
C ALA A 91 8.04 -5.95 -6.27
N ALA A 92 8.05 -5.68 -4.97
CA ALA A 92 8.04 -4.33 -4.41
C ALA A 92 9.23 -3.50 -4.91
N ALA A 93 10.46 -4.01 -4.79
CA ALA A 93 11.65 -3.33 -5.26
C ALA A 93 11.61 -3.04 -6.76
N ALA A 94 11.15 -3.97 -7.58
CA ALA A 94 10.98 -3.77 -9.03
C ALA A 94 9.90 -2.72 -9.36
N GLY A 95 8.88 -2.58 -8.50
CA GLY A 95 7.78 -1.61 -8.63
C GLY A 95 8.07 -0.22 -8.05
N GLY A 96 9.28 0.06 -7.53
CA GLY A 96 9.63 1.36 -6.93
C GLY A 96 9.26 1.48 -5.44
N ILE A 97 8.76 0.43 -4.82
CA ILE A 97 8.40 0.40 -3.40
C ILE A 97 9.66 0.14 -2.58
N THR A 98 9.92 0.97 -1.58
CA THR A 98 11.07 0.86 -0.67
C THR A 98 10.67 0.43 0.73
N THR A 99 9.39 0.55 1.06
CA THR A 99 8.85 0.14 2.36
C THR A 99 7.46 -0.47 2.18
N LEU A 100 7.22 -1.63 2.79
CA LEU A 100 5.90 -2.24 2.84
C LEU A 100 5.51 -2.65 4.26
N LEU A 101 4.21 -2.69 4.52
CA LEU A 101 3.66 -3.24 5.76
C LEU A 101 2.81 -4.48 5.45
N ASP A 102 3.23 -5.62 6.02
CA ASP A 102 2.54 -6.90 5.84
C ASP A 102 1.31 -7.02 6.74
N MET A 103 0.23 -7.51 6.17
CA MET A 103 -1.03 -7.75 6.86
C MET A 103 -0.93 -8.93 7.85
N PRO A 104 -1.76 -8.94 8.92
CA PRO A 104 -1.62 -9.93 10.00
C PRO A 104 -2.17 -11.31 9.64
N LEU A 105 -2.93 -11.43 8.55
CA LEU A 105 -3.62 -12.66 8.19
C LEU A 105 -3.09 -13.28 6.90
N ASN A 106 -3.62 -14.43 6.61
CA ASN A 106 -3.23 -15.50 5.74
C ASN A 106 -1.93 -16.20 6.18
N SER A 107 -1.04 -15.56 6.95
CA SER A 107 0.08 -16.30 7.57
C SER A 107 -0.41 -17.22 8.70
N LEU A 108 0.29 -18.31 8.92
CA LEU A 108 0.04 -19.29 9.99
C LEU A 108 1.28 -19.41 10.88
N PRO A 109 1.18 -18.95 12.14
CA PRO A 109 0.02 -18.31 12.78
C PRO A 109 -0.21 -16.87 12.29
N PRO A 110 -1.46 -16.34 12.40
CA PRO A 110 -1.72 -14.92 12.14
C PRO A 110 -1.08 -14.05 13.22
N THR A 111 -0.78 -12.77 12.89
CA THR A 111 -0.06 -11.85 13.82
C THR A 111 -1.00 -11.29 14.88
N THR A 112 -1.46 -12.14 15.79
CA THR A 112 -2.46 -11.81 16.84
C THR A 112 -1.89 -11.80 18.26
N THR A 113 -0.62 -12.21 18.42
CA THR A 113 0.13 -12.19 19.69
C THR A 113 1.58 -11.76 19.46
N VAL A 114 2.28 -11.35 20.51
CA VAL A 114 3.72 -11.02 20.44
C VAL A 114 4.56 -12.22 19.98
N GLU A 115 4.19 -13.43 20.39
CA GLU A 115 4.86 -14.66 19.96
C GLU A 115 4.73 -14.85 18.44
N HIS A 116 3.52 -14.71 17.90
CA HIS A 116 3.27 -14.81 16.46
C HIS A 116 3.99 -13.72 15.65
N LEU A 117 4.06 -12.49 16.18
CA LEU A 117 4.86 -11.42 15.57
C LEU A 117 6.33 -11.81 15.49
N ARG A 118 6.90 -12.36 16.57
CA ARG A 118 8.31 -12.80 16.58
C ARG A 118 8.59 -13.90 15.57
N VAL A 119 7.69 -14.89 15.44
CA VAL A 119 7.79 -15.93 14.41
C VAL A 119 7.85 -15.31 13.02
N LYS A 120 6.92 -14.40 12.70
CA LYS A 120 6.89 -13.70 11.41
C LYS A 120 8.17 -12.89 11.18
N GLN A 121 8.64 -12.13 12.15
CA GLN A 121 9.87 -11.35 12.08
C GLN A 121 11.10 -12.23 11.80
N GLN A 122 11.22 -13.37 12.45
CA GLN A 122 12.33 -14.32 12.23
C GLN A 122 12.33 -14.88 10.80
N VAL A 123 11.14 -15.14 10.25
CA VAL A 123 10.99 -15.63 8.86
C VAL A 123 11.30 -14.53 7.84
N ALA A 124 10.91 -13.30 8.12
CA ALA A 124 11.06 -12.16 7.20
C ALA A 124 12.51 -11.67 7.13
N ALA A 125 13.18 -11.54 8.27
CA ALA A 125 14.48 -10.86 8.40
C ALA A 125 15.56 -11.27 7.36
N PRO A 126 15.76 -12.55 7.02
CA PRO A 126 16.78 -12.96 6.04
C PRO A 126 16.32 -12.80 4.58
N LYS A 127 15.06 -12.43 4.31
CA LYS A 127 14.45 -12.52 2.97
C LYS A 127 14.14 -11.16 2.35
N VAL A 128 14.02 -10.08 3.14
CA VAL A 128 13.44 -8.83 2.68
C VAL A 128 14.41 -7.97 1.86
N HIS A 129 13.99 -7.57 0.66
CA HIS A 129 14.73 -6.68 -0.23
C HIS A 129 14.45 -5.21 0.08
N VAL A 130 13.24 -4.91 0.56
CA VAL A 130 12.79 -3.57 0.98
C VAL A 130 12.48 -3.56 2.47
N ASP A 131 12.42 -2.39 3.06
CA ASP A 131 12.07 -2.25 4.47
C ASP A 131 10.65 -2.78 4.71
N THR A 132 10.48 -3.58 5.76
CA THR A 132 9.25 -4.34 5.98
C THR A 132 8.78 -4.21 7.42
N GLY A 133 7.55 -3.73 7.60
CA GLY A 133 6.88 -3.67 8.89
C GLY A 133 5.65 -4.57 8.94
N PHE A 134 4.95 -4.56 10.08
CA PHE A 134 3.87 -5.51 10.35
C PHE A 134 2.67 -4.85 11.00
N TRP A 135 1.48 -5.21 10.55
CA TRP A 135 0.24 -4.96 11.27
C TRP A 135 -0.03 -6.09 12.27
N GLY A 136 -0.62 -5.74 13.42
CA GLY A 136 -1.24 -6.71 14.31
C GLY A 136 -2.68 -7.03 13.90
N GLY A 137 -3.19 -8.17 14.31
CA GLY A 137 -4.60 -8.54 14.13
C GLY A 137 -5.44 -8.23 15.35
N ALA A 138 -6.65 -7.71 15.16
CA ALA A 138 -7.69 -7.63 16.18
C ALA A 138 -8.81 -8.62 15.82
N ILE A 139 -8.94 -9.65 16.64
CA ILE A 139 -9.92 -10.74 16.51
C ILE A 139 -10.72 -10.89 17.81
N PRO A 140 -11.85 -11.62 17.84
CA PRO A 140 -12.71 -11.71 19.03
C PRO A 140 -12.00 -12.14 20.30
N SER A 141 -10.97 -12.97 20.19
CA SER A 141 -10.32 -13.63 21.35
C SER A 141 -9.10 -12.89 21.92
N ASN A 142 -8.56 -11.83 21.24
CA ASN A 142 -7.23 -11.30 21.58
C ASN A 142 -7.18 -9.85 22.08
N VAL A 143 -8.26 -9.29 22.59
CA VAL A 143 -8.28 -7.88 23.07
C VAL A 143 -7.17 -7.62 24.10
N LYS A 144 -6.86 -8.58 24.97
CA LYS A 144 -5.77 -8.49 25.97
C LYS A 144 -4.35 -8.46 25.36
N ASP A 145 -4.20 -8.94 24.13
CA ASP A 145 -2.91 -9.02 23.43
C ASP A 145 -2.61 -7.78 22.59
N LEU A 146 -3.60 -6.88 22.38
CA LEU A 146 -3.46 -5.71 21.53
C LEU A 146 -2.39 -4.73 22.06
N ARG A 147 -2.44 -4.37 23.35
CA ARG A 147 -1.44 -3.49 23.94
C ARG A 147 -0.03 -4.10 23.92
N PRO A 148 0.20 -5.36 24.34
CA PRO A 148 1.49 -6.01 24.19
C PRO A 148 2.03 -6.03 22.76
N LEU A 149 1.18 -6.29 21.76
CA LEU A 149 1.57 -6.23 20.34
C LEU A 149 1.96 -4.82 19.92
N TYR A 150 1.21 -3.79 20.34
CA TYR A 150 1.53 -2.40 20.03
C TYR A 150 2.87 -1.98 20.62
N GLU A 151 3.15 -2.39 21.86
CA GLU A 151 4.43 -2.17 22.55
C GLU A 151 5.58 -2.94 21.86
N ALA A 152 5.28 -4.11 21.29
CA ALA A 152 6.24 -4.89 20.50
C ALA A 152 6.54 -4.28 19.12
N GLY A 153 5.84 -3.21 18.71
CA GLY A 153 6.19 -2.38 17.56
C GLY A 153 5.37 -2.60 16.30
N VAL A 154 4.21 -3.27 16.35
CA VAL A 154 3.27 -3.26 15.21
C VAL A 154 2.75 -1.85 14.94
N PHE A 155 2.44 -1.54 13.68
CA PHE A 155 2.03 -0.20 13.26
C PHE A 155 0.59 0.16 13.64
N GLY A 156 -0.22 -0.82 13.91
CA GLY A 156 -1.63 -0.74 14.31
C GLY A 156 -2.27 -2.12 14.15
N PHE A 157 -3.59 -2.17 14.02
CA PHE A 157 -4.34 -3.43 14.04
C PHE A 157 -5.33 -3.51 12.88
N LYS A 158 -5.37 -4.66 12.21
CA LYS A 158 -6.40 -4.97 11.21
C LYS A 158 -7.52 -5.79 11.85
N CYS A 159 -8.77 -5.49 11.48
CA CYS A 159 -9.93 -6.36 11.69
C CYS A 159 -10.80 -6.44 10.43
N PHE A 160 -11.71 -7.41 10.45
CA PHE A 160 -12.79 -7.58 9.49
C PHE A 160 -14.13 -7.39 10.19
N LEU A 161 -15.13 -6.88 9.47
CA LEU A 161 -16.53 -6.80 9.93
C LEU A 161 -17.42 -7.83 9.24
N SER A 162 -16.86 -8.58 8.31
CA SER A 162 -17.47 -9.74 7.63
C SER A 162 -16.44 -10.87 7.56
N PRO A 163 -16.82 -12.12 7.25
CA PRO A 163 -15.89 -13.24 7.20
C PRO A 163 -14.67 -12.97 6.34
N SER A 164 -13.47 -13.16 6.91
CA SER A 164 -12.19 -12.90 6.23
C SER A 164 -11.83 -13.95 5.17
N GLY A 165 -12.53 -15.08 5.16
CA GLY A 165 -12.23 -16.23 4.31
C GLY A 165 -11.28 -17.25 4.95
N VAL A 166 -10.69 -16.94 6.12
CA VAL A 166 -9.80 -17.87 6.86
C VAL A 166 -10.26 -18.02 8.31
N GLU A 167 -10.34 -19.27 8.79
CA GLU A 167 -10.89 -19.58 10.13
C GLU A 167 -10.07 -19.00 11.28
N GLU A 168 -8.76 -18.90 11.10
CA GLU A 168 -7.83 -18.38 12.12
C GLU A 168 -7.89 -16.87 12.30
N PHE A 169 -8.64 -16.15 11.45
CA PHE A 169 -8.82 -14.70 11.54
C PHE A 169 -10.30 -14.32 11.41
N PRO A 170 -11.13 -14.64 12.41
CA PRO A 170 -12.56 -14.35 12.39
C PRO A 170 -12.84 -12.85 12.48
N GLU A 171 -13.99 -12.45 11.95
CA GLU A 171 -14.52 -11.09 12.01
C GLU A 171 -14.94 -10.67 13.40
N LEU A 172 -15.08 -9.36 13.61
CA LEU A 172 -15.62 -8.75 14.81
C LEU A 172 -17.10 -8.38 14.61
N ASP A 173 -17.95 -8.77 15.55
CA ASP A 173 -19.27 -8.16 15.68
C ASP A 173 -19.18 -6.73 16.23
N GLN A 174 -20.31 -6.01 16.29
CA GLN A 174 -20.33 -4.59 16.71
C GLN A 174 -19.88 -4.37 18.15
N GLU A 175 -20.15 -5.32 19.06
CA GLU A 175 -19.70 -5.24 20.46
C GLU A 175 -18.20 -5.50 20.57
N GLN A 176 -17.70 -6.51 19.86
CA GLN A 176 -16.27 -6.86 19.81
C GLN A 176 -15.46 -5.74 19.14
N LEU A 177 -15.99 -5.13 18.06
CA LEU A 177 -15.41 -3.94 17.42
C LEU A 177 -15.29 -2.79 18.44
N ALA A 178 -16.36 -2.47 19.16
CA ALA A 178 -16.36 -1.40 20.14
C ALA A 178 -15.34 -1.65 21.27
N ARG A 179 -15.22 -2.89 21.75
CA ARG A 179 -14.22 -3.26 22.77
C ARG A 179 -12.80 -3.13 22.27
N SER A 180 -12.51 -3.67 21.08
CA SER A 180 -11.17 -3.58 20.48
C SER A 180 -10.79 -2.14 20.18
N MET A 181 -11.72 -1.33 19.63
CA MET A 181 -11.49 0.09 19.38
C MET A 181 -11.23 0.87 20.68
N ALA A 182 -11.96 0.59 21.76
CA ALA A 182 -11.74 1.26 23.04
C ALA A 182 -10.35 0.95 23.62
N GLU A 183 -9.91 -0.32 23.56
CA GLU A 183 -8.55 -0.70 23.98
C GLU A 183 -7.48 -0.02 23.12
N ILE A 184 -7.62 -0.07 21.77
CA ILE A 184 -6.67 0.53 20.84
C ILE A 184 -6.61 2.06 21.02
N ALA A 185 -7.76 2.72 21.19
CA ALA A 185 -7.82 4.17 21.46
C ALA A 185 -7.13 4.52 22.78
N GLY A 186 -7.23 3.66 23.79
CA GLY A 186 -6.61 3.84 25.11
C GLY A 186 -5.07 3.95 25.09
N PHE A 187 -4.41 3.50 24.02
CA PHE A 187 -2.97 3.70 23.82
C PHE A 187 -2.64 4.49 22.52
N GLY A 188 -3.64 5.13 21.91
CA GLY A 188 -3.45 5.97 20.73
C GLY A 188 -3.15 5.20 19.43
N GLY A 189 -3.44 3.91 19.38
CA GLY A 189 -3.21 3.05 18.23
C GLY A 189 -4.16 3.36 17.07
N LEU A 190 -3.87 2.78 15.91
CA LEU A 190 -4.67 2.85 14.69
C LEU A 190 -5.36 1.51 14.47
N LEU A 191 -6.66 1.53 14.18
CA LEU A 191 -7.42 0.37 13.69
C LEU A 191 -7.69 0.54 12.21
N ILE A 192 -7.26 -0.42 11.39
CA ILE A 192 -7.51 -0.49 9.94
C ILE A 192 -8.56 -1.57 9.69
N VAL A 193 -9.57 -1.30 8.87
CA VAL A 193 -10.80 -2.09 8.85
C VAL A 193 -11.21 -2.50 7.44
N HIS A 194 -11.35 -3.81 7.22
CA HIS A 194 -12.14 -4.32 6.11
C HIS A 194 -13.61 -4.13 6.46
N ALA A 195 -14.24 -3.12 5.86
CA ALA A 195 -15.55 -2.64 6.24
C ALA A 195 -16.63 -3.09 5.25
N GLU A 196 -17.12 -4.30 5.40
CA GLU A 196 -18.33 -4.80 4.72
C GLU A 196 -19.31 -5.35 5.77
N ASP A 197 -20.58 -4.96 5.66
CA ASP A 197 -21.64 -5.38 6.58
C ASP A 197 -22.13 -6.80 6.26
N PRO A 198 -22.07 -7.74 7.21
CA PRO A 198 -22.41 -9.15 6.97
C PRO A 198 -23.89 -9.36 6.66
N HIS A 199 -24.81 -8.50 7.13
CA HIS A 199 -26.24 -8.64 6.85
C HIS A 199 -26.56 -8.30 5.39
N HIS A 200 -25.95 -7.26 4.85
CA HIS A 200 -26.09 -6.92 3.43
C HIS A 200 -25.50 -8.01 2.55
N LEU A 201 -24.31 -8.55 2.91
CA LEU A 201 -23.70 -9.65 2.17
C LEU A 201 -24.58 -10.91 2.20
N ALA A 202 -25.13 -11.28 3.37
CA ALA A 202 -25.96 -12.48 3.50
C ALA A 202 -27.31 -12.33 2.77
N SER A 203 -27.83 -11.11 2.63
CA SER A 203 -29.10 -10.81 1.96
C SER A 203 -28.97 -10.63 0.46
N ALA A 204 -27.73 -10.46 -0.04
CA ALA A 204 -27.46 -10.29 -1.47
C ALA A 204 -27.62 -11.62 -2.24
N PRO A 205 -27.85 -11.56 -3.56
CA PRO A 205 -27.88 -12.77 -4.39
C PRO A 205 -26.56 -13.55 -4.27
N GLN A 206 -26.64 -14.85 -4.02
CA GLN A 206 -25.48 -15.74 -3.91
C GLN A 206 -25.38 -16.64 -5.16
N GLN A 207 -25.45 -16.03 -6.33
CA GLN A 207 -25.37 -16.73 -7.60
C GLN A 207 -23.90 -17.02 -7.93
N GLY A 208 -23.53 -18.27 -8.09
CA GLY A 208 -22.21 -18.68 -8.57
C GLY A 208 -22.12 -18.61 -10.09
N GLY A 209 -20.95 -18.91 -10.63
CA GLY A 209 -20.71 -19.00 -12.05
C GLY A 209 -19.60 -18.06 -12.56
N PRO A 210 -19.41 -18.04 -13.89
CA PRO A 210 -18.32 -17.30 -14.51
C PRO A 210 -18.59 -15.79 -14.67
N ALA A 211 -19.86 -15.34 -14.57
CA ALA A 211 -20.21 -13.95 -14.85
C ALA A 211 -19.81 -13.02 -13.70
N TYR A 212 -19.00 -12.01 -14.00
CA TYR A 212 -18.58 -11.01 -13.00
C TYR A 212 -19.77 -10.22 -12.43
N ALA A 213 -20.81 -9.97 -13.23
CA ALA A 213 -22.01 -9.27 -12.79
C ALA A 213 -22.73 -9.96 -11.62
N ASP A 214 -22.74 -11.30 -11.59
CA ASP A 214 -23.32 -12.06 -10.49
C ASP A 214 -22.48 -11.93 -9.20
N PHE A 215 -21.16 -11.93 -9.33
CA PHE A 215 -20.25 -11.66 -8.21
C PHE A 215 -20.43 -10.22 -7.69
N LEU A 216 -20.51 -9.24 -8.59
CA LEU A 216 -20.72 -7.84 -8.21
C LEU A 216 -22.05 -7.65 -7.47
N ALA A 217 -23.11 -8.32 -7.92
CA ALA A 217 -24.42 -8.30 -7.26
C ALA A 217 -24.41 -8.94 -5.87
N SER A 218 -23.51 -9.92 -5.63
CA SER A 218 -23.37 -10.58 -4.32
C SER A 218 -22.70 -9.68 -3.26
N ARG A 219 -22.10 -8.56 -3.66
CA ARG A 219 -21.41 -7.61 -2.78
C ARG A 219 -21.88 -6.17 -3.05
N PRO A 220 -23.13 -5.85 -2.66
CA PRO A 220 -23.73 -4.55 -2.94
C PRO A 220 -22.97 -3.41 -2.25
N ARG A 221 -23.07 -2.20 -2.80
CA ARG A 221 -22.45 -0.99 -2.24
C ARG A 221 -22.83 -0.74 -0.80
N ASP A 222 -24.09 -1.05 -0.45
CA ASP A 222 -24.62 -0.86 0.91
C ASP A 222 -23.88 -1.70 1.96
N ALA A 223 -23.22 -2.80 1.56
CA ALA A 223 -22.37 -3.55 2.48
C ALA A 223 -21.18 -2.71 2.96
N GLU A 224 -20.50 -1.99 2.06
CA GLU A 224 -19.43 -1.05 2.45
C GLU A 224 -20.01 0.17 3.17
N ASN A 225 -21.02 0.81 2.60
CA ASN A 225 -21.58 2.08 3.09
C ASN A 225 -22.05 1.96 4.55
N THR A 226 -22.82 0.91 4.88
CA THR A 226 -23.34 0.65 6.23
C THR A 226 -22.23 0.34 7.23
N ALA A 227 -21.25 -0.48 6.83
CA ALA A 227 -20.11 -0.81 7.70
C ALA A 227 -19.25 0.43 8.00
N ILE A 228 -19.01 1.29 7.01
CA ILE A 228 -18.26 2.55 7.15
C ILE A 228 -19.02 3.52 8.05
N GLU A 229 -20.34 3.65 7.90
CA GLU A 229 -21.18 4.49 8.77
C GLU A 229 -21.06 4.07 10.22
N GLY A 230 -21.20 2.77 10.50
CA GLY A 230 -21.04 2.20 11.85
C GLY A 230 -19.65 2.44 12.42
N LEU A 231 -18.59 2.24 11.61
CA LEU A 231 -17.20 2.49 12.00
C LEU A 231 -16.96 3.96 12.37
N ILE A 232 -17.45 4.90 11.56
CA ILE A 232 -17.35 6.35 11.82
C ILE A 232 -18.08 6.73 13.12
N ALA A 233 -19.29 6.17 13.37
CA ALA A 233 -20.03 6.41 14.60
C ALA A 233 -19.25 5.94 15.83
N HIS A 234 -18.63 4.75 15.79
CA HIS A 234 -17.76 4.27 16.84
C HIS A 234 -16.51 5.13 17.00
N ALA A 235 -15.85 5.51 15.91
CA ALA A 235 -14.65 6.35 15.94
C ALA A 235 -14.92 7.71 16.59
N LYS A 236 -16.05 8.34 16.24
CA LYS A 236 -16.49 9.60 16.86
C LYS A 236 -16.75 9.45 18.36
N ARG A 237 -17.49 8.42 18.77
CA ARG A 237 -17.83 8.16 20.18
C ARG A 237 -16.61 7.88 21.05
N LEU A 238 -15.63 7.15 20.52
CA LEU A 238 -14.43 6.70 21.25
C LEU A 238 -13.22 7.60 21.03
N ASN A 239 -13.32 8.64 20.20
CA ASN A 239 -12.19 9.44 19.72
C ASN A 239 -11.03 8.55 19.19
N ALA A 240 -11.38 7.45 18.52
CA ALA A 240 -10.44 6.48 18.00
C ALA A 240 -9.89 6.91 16.64
N ARG A 241 -8.66 6.48 16.34
CA ARG A 241 -8.08 6.57 14.99
C ARG A 241 -8.50 5.33 14.21
N VAL A 242 -9.15 5.54 13.08
CA VAL A 242 -9.56 4.45 12.19
C VAL A 242 -9.14 4.71 10.74
N HIS A 243 -8.94 3.64 10.00
CA HIS A 243 -8.65 3.70 8.58
C HIS A 243 -9.52 2.70 7.83
N VAL A 244 -10.23 3.17 6.83
CA VAL A 244 -11.02 2.33 5.93
C VAL A 244 -10.09 1.79 4.85
N LEU A 245 -9.93 0.48 4.83
CA LEU A 245 -9.11 -0.22 3.84
C LEU A 245 -9.82 -0.28 2.48
N HIS A 246 -9.06 -0.30 1.41
CA HIS A 246 -9.46 -0.66 0.03
C HIS A 246 -10.88 -0.20 -0.34
N LEU A 247 -11.20 1.08 -0.14
CA LEU A 247 -12.51 1.64 -0.47
C LEU A 247 -12.83 1.44 -1.96
N SER A 248 -13.90 0.70 -2.23
CA SER A 248 -14.42 0.42 -3.56
C SER A 248 -15.68 1.22 -3.87
N SER A 249 -16.62 1.36 -2.92
CA SER A 249 -17.86 2.11 -3.13
C SER A 249 -17.67 3.62 -3.04
N SER A 250 -17.87 4.32 -4.14
CA SER A 250 -17.85 5.79 -4.15
C SER A 250 -19.01 6.42 -3.39
N ASP A 251 -20.09 5.67 -3.11
CA ASP A 251 -21.27 6.18 -2.41
C ASP A 251 -20.96 6.52 -0.94
N ALA A 252 -19.87 5.95 -0.37
CA ALA A 252 -19.41 6.30 0.97
C ALA A 252 -18.64 7.64 1.04
N LEU A 253 -18.19 8.22 -0.09
CA LEU A 253 -17.39 9.45 -0.10
C LEU A 253 -18.03 10.64 0.60
N PRO A 254 -19.34 10.96 0.37
CA PRO A 254 -20.00 12.08 1.06
C PRO A 254 -20.01 11.91 2.59
N LEU A 255 -20.23 10.68 3.08
CA LEU A 255 -20.23 10.34 4.50
C LEU A 255 -18.83 10.53 5.10
N ILE A 256 -17.80 10.02 4.45
CA ILE A 256 -16.40 10.13 4.89
C ILE A 256 -15.98 11.60 4.92
N ALA A 257 -16.27 12.37 3.85
CA ALA A 257 -15.96 13.78 3.79
C ALA A 257 -16.65 14.59 4.91
N ALA A 258 -17.91 14.25 5.24
CA ALA A 258 -18.61 14.86 6.36
C ALA A 258 -17.94 14.54 7.70
N ALA A 259 -17.60 13.27 7.93
CA ALA A 259 -16.92 12.84 9.14
C ALA A 259 -15.55 13.54 9.34
N LYS A 260 -14.76 13.68 8.26
CA LYS A 260 -13.49 14.41 8.29
C LYS A 260 -13.69 15.89 8.66
N ARG A 261 -14.71 16.56 8.08
CA ARG A 261 -15.04 17.96 8.43
C ARG A 261 -15.50 18.12 9.88
N GLU A 262 -16.13 17.11 10.45
CA GLU A 262 -16.52 17.06 11.88
C GLU A 262 -15.36 16.73 12.81
N GLY A 263 -14.14 16.50 12.28
CA GLY A 263 -12.95 16.19 13.07
C GLY A 263 -12.87 14.74 13.53
N VAL A 264 -13.66 13.82 12.96
CA VAL A 264 -13.50 12.38 13.21
C VAL A 264 -12.15 11.94 12.63
N ARG A 265 -11.39 11.18 13.41
CA ARG A 265 -10.05 10.71 13.05
C ARG A 265 -10.12 9.50 12.11
N VAL A 266 -10.71 9.71 10.94
CA VAL A 266 -10.86 8.72 9.88
C VAL A 266 -9.95 9.05 8.69
N THR A 267 -9.25 8.04 8.19
CA THR A 267 -8.53 8.06 6.93
C THR A 267 -8.99 6.91 6.05
N VAL A 268 -8.72 6.99 4.75
CA VAL A 268 -9.24 6.04 3.76
C VAL A 268 -8.20 5.78 2.68
N GLU A 269 -8.02 4.54 2.28
CA GLU A 269 -7.24 4.15 1.12
C GLU A 269 -8.12 3.61 0.00
N SER A 270 -7.63 3.69 -1.24
CA SER A 270 -8.13 2.91 -2.36
C SER A 270 -6.97 2.18 -3.04
N CYS A 271 -7.27 1.35 -4.03
CA CYS A 271 -6.30 0.45 -4.63
C CYS A 271 -6.19 0.65 -6.14
N PRO A 272 -5.03 0.32 -6.76
CA PRO A 272 -4.85 0.44 -8.20
C PRO A 272 -5.96 -0.24 -9.00
N HIS A 273 -6.43 -1.42 -8.56
CA HIS A 273 -7.46 -2.16 -9.28
C HIS A 273 -8.83 -1.44 -9.29
N PHE A 274 -9.22 -0.70 -8.25
CA PHE A 274 -10.45 0.11 -8.26
C PHE A 274 -10.31 1.38 -9.11
N LEU A 275 -9.09 1.87 -9.25
CA LEU A 275 -8.78 3.13 -9.95
C LEU A 275 -8.43 2.94 -11.43
N THR A 276 -8.19 1.69 -11.87
CA THR A 276 -7.69 1.41 -13.23
C THR A 276 -8.42 0.29 -13.96
N LEU A 277 -9.24 -0.50 -13.26
CA LEU A 277 -10.06 -1.56 -13.81
C LEU A 277 -11.54 -1.24 -13.58
N THR A 278 -12.41 -1.72 -14.45
CA THR A 278 -13.87 -1.53 -14.34
C THR A 278 -14.62 -2.86 -14.48
N ALA A 279 -15.78 -2.95 -13.84
CA ALA A 279 -16.61 -4.16 -13.86
C ALA A 279 -17.03 -4.56 -15.28
N GLU A 280 -17.24 -3.56 -16.15
CA GLU A 280 -17.69 -3.75 -17.53
C GLU A 280 -16.64 -4.47 -18.41
N GLU A 281 -15.36 -4.41 -18.02
CA GLU A 281 -14.28 -5.02 -18.81
C GLU A 281 -13.84 -6.40 -18.31
N VAL A 282 -14.42 -6.89 -17.19
CA VAL A 282 -14.04 -8.19 -16.63
C VAL A 282 -14.66 -9.32 -17.46
N PRO A 283 -13.82 -10.19 -18.09
CA PRO A 283 -14.33 -11.31 -18.86
C PRO A 283 -14.96 -12.40 -17.98
N ASP A 284 -15.88 -13.16 -18.52
CA ASP A 284 -16.44 -14.34 -17.85
C ASP A 284 -15.32 -15.32 -17.49
N GLY A 285 -15.33 -15.78 -16.24
CA GLY A 285 -14.35 -16.74 -15.69
C GLY A 285 -12.96 -16.16 -15.40
N ALA A 286 -12.73 -14.88 -15.61
CA ALA A 286 -11.47 -14.18 -15.35
C ALA A 286 -11.34 -13.86 -13.83
N THR A 287 -11.19 -14.88 -13.01
CA THR A 287 -11.21 -14.75 -11.54
C THR A 287 -9.94 -14.12 -10.96
N GLU A 288 -8.92 -13.86 -11.76
CA GLU A 288 -7.80 -12.98 -11.40
C GLU A 288 -8.24 -11.54 -11.13
N PHE A 289 -9.45 -11.13 -11.58
CA PHE A 289 -10.09 -9.84 -11.25
C PHE A 289 -10.93 -9.89 -9.95
N LYS A 290 -11.10 -11.06 -9.33
CA LYS A 290 -11.88 -11.17 -8.10
C LYS A 290 -11.13 -10.57 -6.92
N CYS A 291 -11.75 -9.59 -6.26
CA CYS A 291 -11.33 -9.04 -4.96
C CYS A 291 -12.55 -8.67 -4.11
N CYS A 292 -12.37 -8.51 -2.83
CA CYS A 292 -13.42 -8.13 -1.89
C CYS A 292 -12.95 -6.93 -1.06
N PRO A 293 -13.66 -5.80 -1.17
CA PRO A 293 -14.82 -5.49 -2.02
C PRO A 293 -14.54 -5.62 -3.52
N PRO A 294 -15.57 -5.70 -4.40
CA PRO A 294 -15.39 -5.93 -5.83
C PRO A 294 -14.95 -4.68 -6.59
N ILE A 295 -14.33 -4.87 -7.77
CA ILE A 295 -14.18 -3.81 -8.77
C ILE A 295 -15.57 -3.40 -9.24
N ARG A 296 -15.84 -2.08 -9.27
CA ARG A 296 -17.15 -1.53 -9.65
C ARG A 296 -17.12 -0.86 -11.02
N GLU A 297 -18.21 -0.27 -11.42
CA GLU A 297 -18.46 0.29 -12.73
C GLU A 297 -17.60 1.55 -13.00
N ALA A 298 -17.43 1.90 -14.28
CA ALA A 298 -16.62 3.05 -14.71
C ALA A 298 -17.03 4.38 -14.05
N ALA A 299 -18.33 4.63 -13.87
CA ALA A 299 -18.81 5.84 -13.20
C ALA A 299 -18.38 5.90 -11.72
N ASN A 300 -18.29 4.75 -11.05
CA ASN A 300 -17.79 4.66 -9.68
C ASN A 300 -16.28 4.97 -9.63
N GLN A 301 -15.51 4.46 -10.61
CA GLN A 301 -14.09 4.76 -10.73
C GLN A 301 -13.83 6.27 -10.86
N ASP A 302 -14.61 6.97 -11.69
CA ASP A 302 -14.49 8.43 -11.85
C ASP A 302 -14.73 9.18 -10.53
N ALA A 303 -15.70 8.72 -9.73
CA ALA A 303 -15.99 9.30 -8.42
C ALA A 303 -14.85 9.02 -7.40
N LEU A 304 -14.22 7.84 -7.43
CA LEU A 304 -13.04 7.55 -6.58
C LEU A 304 -11.86 8.46 -6.92
N TRP A 305 -11.59 8.71 -8.21
CA TRP A 305 -10.57 9.68 -8.63
C TRP A 305 -10.86 11.11 -8.15
N GLN A 306 -12.14 11.50 -8.16
CA GLN A 306 -12.53 12.79 -7.57
C GLN A 306 -12.28 12.80 -6.06
N GLY A 307 -12.56 11.70 -5.35
CA GLY A 307 -12.28 11.56 -3.92
C GLY A 307 -10.79 11.65 -3.57
N LEU A 308 -9.90 11.18 -4.47
CA LEU A 308 -8.44 11.38 -4.34
C LEU A 308 -8.06 12.85 -4.56
N ALA A 309 -8.63 13.48 -5.58
CA ALA A 309 -8.33 14.86 -5.94
C ALA A 309 -8.73 15.85 -4.84
N ASP A 310 -9.86 15.65 -4.18
CA ASP A 310 -10.38 16.51 -3.12
C ASP A 310 -9.89 16.11 -1.70
N GLY A 311 -9.14 15.02 -1.57
CA GLY A 311 -8.56 14.55 -0.31
C GLY A 311 -9.54 13.79 0.59
N THR A 312 -10.68 13.36 0.06
CA THR A 312 -11.59 12.45 0.78
C THR A 312 -10.95 11.05 0.91
N ILE A 313 -10.28 10.58 -0.15
CA ILE A 313 -9.39 9.41 -0.10
C ILE A 313 -7.97 9.92 0.13
N ASP A 314 -7.28 9.37 1.12
CA ASP A 314 -5.98 9.85 1.58
C ASP A 314 -4.83 9.26 0.77
N CYS A 315 -4.86 7.96 0.46
CA CYS A 315 -3.74 7.27 -0.17
C CYS A 315 -4.16 6.13 -1.11
N ILE A 316 -3.18 5.65 -1.86
CA ILE A 316 -3.28 4.50 -2.75
C ILE A 316 -2.25 3.47 -2.32
N VAL A 317 -2.69 2.24 -2.08
CA VAL A 317 -1.87 1.08 -1.71
C VAL A 317 -2.30 -0.13 -2.51
N SER A 318 -1.45 -1.16 -2.63
CA SER A 318 -1.68 -2.22 -3.61
C SER A 318 -2.82 -3.17 -3.26
N ASP A 319 -3.05 -3.45 -1.99
CA ASP A 319 -3.79 -4.63 -1.54
C ASP A 319 -3.36 -5.89 -2.34
N HIS A 320 -2.04 -6.04 -2.51
CA HIS A 320 -1.47 -7.21 -3.14
C HIS A 320 -1.84 -8.45 -2.32
N SER A 321 -2.73 -9.26 -2.86
CA SER A 321 -3.30 -10.42 -2.17
C SER A 321 -3.30 -11.65 -3.07
N PRO A 322 -2.12 -12.24 -3.33
CA PRO A 322 -1.95 -13.37 -4.22
C PRO A 322 -2.40 -14.69 -3.59
N CYS A 323 -2.69 -15.65 -4.46
CA CYS A 323 -2.85 -17.05 -4.10
C CYS A 323 -2.28 -17.93 -5.21
N THR A 324 -2.23 -19.25 -4.98
CA THR A 324 -1.85 -20.20 -6.02
C THR A 324 -2.87 -20.24 -7.16
N THR A 325 -2.43 -20.60 -8.36
CA THR A 325 -3.26 -20.55 -9.58
C THR A 325 -4.44 -21.50 -9.56
N ASP A 326 -4.33 -22.62 -8.86
CA ASP A 326 -5.42 -23.60 -8.69
C ASP A 326 -6.61 -23.07 -7.88
N LEU A 327 -6.39 -22.04 -7.06
CA LEU A 327 -7.45 -21.34 -6.33
C LEU A 327 -8.20 -20.30 -7.18
N LYS A 328 -7.71 -19.98 -8.37
CA LYS A 328 -8.38 -19.13 -9.37
C LYS A 328 -9.25 -19.97 -10.31
N THR A 329 -10.19 -20.72 -9.73
CA THR A 329 -11.18 -21.47 -10.52
C THR A 329 -12.03 -20.53 -11.36
N PRO A 330 -12.60 -20.95 -12.52
CA PRO A 330 -13.37 -20.05 -13.40
C PRO A 330 -14.78 -19.70 -12.87
N ASP A 331 -15.05 -19.95 -11.61
CA ASP A 331 -16.29 -19.60 -10.91
C ASP A 331 -16.03 -18.56 -9.84
N PHE A 332 -16.62 -17.38 -9.98
CA PHE A 332 -16.45 -16.27 -9.05
C PHE A 332 -16.95 -16.56 -7.62
N ALA A 333 -17.86 -17.50 -7.40
CA ALA A 333 -18.27 -17.88 -6.04
C ALA A 333 -17.16 -18.65 -5.32
N SER A 334 -16.54 -19.62 -5.98
CA SER A 334 -15.57 -20.55 -5.37
C SER A 334 -14.11 -20.07 -5.46
N ALA A 335 -13.76 -19.22 -6.45
CA ALA A 335 -12.41 -18.74 -6.62
C ALA A 335 -11.96 -17.90 -5.41
N TRP A 336 -10.67 -18.01 -5.04
CA TRP A 336 -10.08 -17.17 -4.01
C TRP A 336 -10.00 -15.70 -4.47
N GLY A 337 -10.43 -14.75 -3.63
CA GLY A 337 -10.33 -13.32 -3.89
C GLY A 337 -8.93 -12.77 -3.63
N GLY A 338 -8.55 -11.74 -4.38
CA GLY A 338 -7.29 -11.02 -4.25
C GLY A 338 -6.60 -10.81 -5.59
N ILE A 339 -6.03 -9.64 -5.79
CA ILE A 339 -5.35 -9.22 -7.01
C ILE A 339 -3.85 -9.10 -6.77
N SER A 340 -3.05 -9.65 -7.69
CA SER A 340 -1.59 -9.54 -7.65
C SER A 340 -1.16 -8.32 -8.46
N SER A 341 -0.64 -7.27 -7.79
CA SER A 341 -0.33 -5.98 -8.44
C SER A 341 0.88 -5.24 -7.86
N LEU A 342 1.57 -5.77 -6.86
CA LEU A 342 2.61 -5.06 -6.10
C LEU A 342 3.67 -4.40 -7.00
N GLN A 343 4.17 -5.11 -8.02
CA GLN A 343 5.15 -4.57 -8.98
C GLN A 343 4.54 -3.54 -9.94
N LEU A 344 3.22 -3.59 -10.15
CA LEU A 344 2.51 -2.86 -11.21
C LEU A 344 1.76 -1.62 -10.70
N GLY A 345 1.70 -1.41 -9.39
CA GLY A 345 0.90 -0.34 -8.78
C GLY A 345 1.23 1.04 -9.32
N LEU A 346 2.51 1.42 -9.34
CA LEU A 346 2.95 2.73 -9.85
C LEU A 346 2.65 2.91 -11.34
N PRO A 347 3.05 2.01 -12.27
CA PRO A 347 2.72 2.15 -13.67
C PRO A 347 1.21 2.17 -13.95
N ALA A 348 0.43 1.34 -13.27
CA ALA A 348 -1.02 1.30 -13.44
C ALA A 348 -1.66 2.64 -13.03
N ILE A 349 -1.33 3.14 -11.84
CA ILE A 349 -1.82 4.44 -11.36
C ILE A 349 -1.32 5.58 -12.24
N TRP A 350 -0.04 5.60 -12.64
CA TRP A 350 0.48 6.67 -13.50
C TRP A 350 -0.19 6.69 -14.87
N THR A 351 -0.47 5.52 -15.46
CA THR A 351 -1.18 5.42 -16.74
C THR A 351 -2.52 6.14 -16.70
N GLU A 352 -3.29 5.94 -15.64
CA GLU A 352 -4.61 6.51 -15.50
C GLU A 352 -4.56 7.96 -14.97
N ALA A 353 -3.68 8.27 -14.02
CA ALA A 353 -3.47 9.60 -13.46
C ALA A 353 -3.12 10.62 -14.55
N ARG A 354 -2.15 10.30 -15.42
CA ARG A 354 -1.77 11.18 -16.54
C ARG A 354 -2.93 11.43 -17.52
N ARG A 355 -3.73 10.40 -17.81
CA ARG A 355 -4.91 10.51 -18.67
C ARG A 355 -5.95 11.48 -18.08
N ARG A 356 -6.05 11.51 -16.75
CA ARG A 356 -6.96 12.37 -15.98
C ARG A 356 -6.38 13.74 -15.65
N GLY A 357 -5.12 14.03 -16.04
CA GLY A 357 -4.47 15.32 -15.83
C GLY A 357 -3.84 15.51 -14.44
N HIS A 358 -3.67 14.44 -13.67
CA HIS A 358 -2.93 14.47 -12.41
C HIS A 358 -1.42 14.43 -12.65
N SER A 359 -0.68 15.01 -11.73
CA SER A 359 0.78 15.12 -11.77
C SER A 359 1.48 13.97 -11.04
N LEU A 360 2.78 13.84 -11.25
CA LEU A 360 3.61 12.93 -10.43
C LEU A 360 3.78 13.41 -8.99
N ASP A 361 3.59 14.71 -8.70
CA ASP A 361 3.50 15.22 -7.33
C ASP A 361 2.27 14.64 -6.62
N ASP A 362 1.12 14.54 -7.31
CA ASP A 362 -0.08 13.89 -6.77
C ASP A 362 0.16 12.40 -6.50
N VAL A 363 0.76 11.69 -7.46
CA VAL A 363 1.07 10.26 -7.32
C VAL A 363 2.04 10.02 -6.15
N ALA A 364 3.09 10.85 -6.01
CA ALA A 364 4.03 10.74 -4.89
C ALA A 364 3.34 11.02 -3.54
N ARG A 365 2.42 11.98 -3.50
CA ARG A 365 1.59 12.22 -2.31
C ARG A 365 0.75 11.00 -1.95
N TRP A 366 0.05 10.41 -2.91
CA TRP A 366 -0.87 9.28 -2.68
C TRP A 366 -0.16 7.96 -2.39
N MET A 367 1.01 7.70 -3.00
CA MET A 367 1.69 6.39 -2.93
C MET A 367 3.00 6.41 -2.11
N SER A 368 3.41 7.56 -1.60
CA SER A 368 4.61 7.67 -0.76
C SER A 368 4.34 8.44 0.53
N ALA A 369 3.98 9.73 0.43
CA ALA A 369 3.88 10.59 1.60
C ALA A 369 2.71 10.21 2.51
N ALA A 370 1.50 10.03 1.96
CA ALA A 370 0.31 9.74 2.76
C ALA A 370 0.33 8.35 3.41
N PRO A 371 0.76 7.26 2.74
CA PRO A 371 0.94 5.98 3.43
C PRO A 371 2.00 6.02 4.53
N ALA A 372 3.10 6.76 4.32
CA ALA A 372 4.13 6.94 5.34
C ALA A 372 3.59 7.68 6.56
N GLU A 373 2.80 8.74 6.35
CA GLU A 373 2.14 9.50 7.42
C GLU A 373 1.12 8.64 8.18
N LEU A 374 0.28 7.88 7.48
CA LEU A 374 -0.69 6.95 8.06
C LEU A 374 -0.02 6.01 9.06
N ALA A 375 1.10 5.41 8.65
CA ALA A 375 1.87 4.46 9.47
C ALA A 375 2.80 5.13 10.49
N GLY A 376 3.01 6.46 10.42
CA GLY A 376 3.95 7.17 11.28
C GLY A 376 5.42 6.93 10.94
N LEU A 377 5.71 6.60 9.68
CA LEU A 377 7.06 6.37 9.15
C LEU A 377 7.74 7.71 8.81
N THR A 378 8.17 8.44 9.82
CA THR A 378 8.67 9.83 9.68
C THR A 378 9.93 9.97 8.84
N ALA A 379 10.72 8.90 8.70
CA ALA A 379 11.92 8.90 7.85
C ALA A 379 11.63 8.59 6.37
N LYS A 380 10.40 8.21 6.01
CA LYS A 380 10.03 7.73 4.68
C LYS A 380 9.10 8.72 3.94
N GLY A 381 8.84 8.47 2.68
CA GLY A 381 7.76 9.08 1.89
C GLY A 381 8.05 10.45 1.29
N ALA A 382 9.24 11.03 1.45
CA ALA A 382 9.58 12.32 0.83
C ALA A 382 11.08 12.47 0.54
N ILE A 383 11.41 13.24 -0.51
CA ILE A 383 12.78 13.67 -0.80
C ILE A 383 13.04 14.99 -0.06
N GLU A 384 13.50 14.87 1.17
CA GLU A 384 13.75 15.98 2.10
C GLU A 384 14.96 15.67 2.99
N ALA A 385 15.74 16.68 3.34
CA ALA A 385 16.92 16.51 4.19
C ALA A 385 16.55 15.87 5.55
N GLY A 386 17.34 14.89 5.98
CA GLY A 386 17.16 14.14 7.21
C GLY A 386 16.32 12.85 7.06
N ARG A 387 15.67 12.63 5.90
CA ARG A 387 14.95 11.39 5.61
C ARG A 387 15.87 10.32 5.02
N ASP A 388 15.42 9.09 5.02
CA ASP A 388 16.11 8.00 4.36
C ASP A 388 16.27 8.28 2.86
N ALA A 389 17.42 7.93 2.30
CA ALA A 389 17.71 8.10 0.89
C ALA A 389 17.06 6.97 0.05
N ASP A 390 15.73 6.97 0.06
CA ASP A 390 14.87 6.00 -0.62
C ASP A 390 14.23 6.64 -1.84
N PHE A 391 14.45 6.04 -3.01
CA PHE A 391 14.01 6.63 -4.28
C PHE A 391 13.51 5.58 -5.28
N ALA A 392 12.57 6.02 -6.14
CA ALA A 392 12.22 5.34 -7.37
C ALA A 392 12.54 6.25 -8.56
N VAL A 393 13.25 5.73 -9.55
CA VAL A 393 13.54 6.42 -10.81
C VAL A 393 12.54 5.93 -11.85
N LEU A 394 11.75 6.86 -12.38
CA LEU A 394 10.65 6.57 -13.30
C LEU A 394 10.89 7.24 -14.66
N ALA A 395 10.83 6.46 -15.74
CA ALA A 395 10.67 6.98 -17.09
C ALA A 395 9.18 7.13 -17.42
N PRO A 396 8.55 8.29 -17.19
CA PRO A 396 7.09 8.41 -17.15
C PRO A 396 6.42 8.30 -18.53
N ASP A 397 7.17 8.54 -19.59
CA ASP A 397 6.68 8.48 -20.98
C ASP A 397 6.96 7.13 -21.66
N ALA A 398 7.85 6.33 -21.08
CA ALA A 398 8.12 4.98 -21.55
C ALA A 398 6.92 4.06 -21.27
N THR A 399 6.72 3.10 -22.16
CA THR A 399 5.61 2.12 -22.05
C THR A 399 6.14 0.70 -22.09
N PHE A 400 5.39 -0.21 -21.49
CA PHE A 400 5.61 -1.65 -21.59
C PHE A 400 4.26 -2.38 -21.59
N THR A 401 4.24 -3.59 -22.15
CA THR A 401 3.09 -4.48 -22.05
C THR A 401 3.34 -5.46 -20.91
N VAL A 402 2.36 -5.63 -20.02
CA VAL A 402 2.49 -6.51 -18.88
C VAL A 402 2.54 -7.97 -19.34
N ASP A 403 3.68 -8.61 -19.14
CA ASP A 403 3.84 -10.06 -19.25
C ASP A 403 3.92 -10.66 -17.83
N PRO A 404 2.96 -11.50 -17.41
CA PRO A 404 3.01 -12.12 -16.10
C PRO A 404 4.29 -12.91 -15.84
N ALA A 405 4.93 -13.47 -16.88
CA ALA A 405 6.17 -14.23 -16.74
C ALA A 405 7.39 -13.38 -16.33
N GLU A 406 7.33 -12.06 -16.53
CA GLU A 406 8.38 -11.13 -16.14
C GLU A 406 8.18 -10.54 -14.72
N LEU A 407 7.09 -10.91 -14.04
CA LEU A 407 6.80 -10.40 -12.70
C LEU A 407 7.54 -11.22 -11.62
N PHE A 408 7.97 -10.53 -10.56
CA PHE A 408 8.77 -11.13 -9.50
C PHE A 408 7.95 -11.74 -8.36
N HIS A 409 6.64 -11.47 -8.29
CA HIS A 409 5.79 -12.16 -7.33
C HIS A 409 5.65 -13.65 -7.67
N ARG A 410 5.37 -14.48 -6.66
CA ARG A 410 5.48 -15.94 -6.76
C ARG A 410 4.55 -16.56 -7.80
N ASN A 411 3.27 -16.20 -7.78
CA ASN A 411 2.27 -16.74 -8.69
C ASN A 411 2.05 -15.72 -9.82
N GLN A 412 2.49 -16.08 -11.02
CA GLN A 412 2.52 -15.20 -12.18
C GLN A 412 1.13 -15.05 -12.82
N VAL A 413 0.16 -14.62 -12.02
CA VAL A 413 -1.21 -14.31 -12.42
C VAL A 413 -1.55 -12.89 -11.96
N THR A 414 -2.08 -12.07 -12.86
CA THR A 414 -2.49 -10.70 -12.55
C THR A 414 -3.61 -10.24 -13.49
N ALA A 415 -4.54 -9.44 -12.97
CA ALA A 415 -5.61 -8.78 -13.74
C ALA A 415 -5.06 -7.76 -14.78
N TYR A 416 -3.77 -7.46 -14.72
CA TYR A 416 -3.12 -6.51 -15.63
C TYR A 416 -2.46 -7.18 -16.84
N ALA A 417 -2.50 -8.50 -16.98
CA ALA A 417 -1.86 -9.24 -18.08
C ALA A 417 -2.26 -8.67 -19.46
N GLY A 418 -1.28 -8.45 -20.32
CA GLY A 418 -1.47 -7.93 -21.68
C GLY A 418 -1.81 -6.44 -21.77
N ARG A 419 -1.97 -5.71 -20.65
CA ARG A 419 -2.21 -4.27 -20.66
C ARG A 419 -0.92 -3.52 -20.97
N THR A 420 -1.02 -2.45 -21.78
CA THR A 420 0.08 -1.51 -21.97
C THR A 420 0.00 -0.41 -20.92
N LEU A 421 1.06 -0.28 -20.12
CA LEU A 421 1.17 0.71 -19.06
C LEU A 421 2.24 1.74 -19.38
N HIS A 422 2.04 2.98 -18.92
CA HIS A 422 3.04 4.04 -18.93
C HIS A 422 3.80 4.09 -17.62
N GLY A 423 5.05 4.50 -17.68
CA GLY A 423 5.91 4.66 -16.52
C GLY A 423 6.73 3.39 -16.23
N VAL A 424 7.92 3.32 -16.82
CA VAL A 424 8.87 2.24 -16.55
C VAL A 424 9.73 2.63 -15.35
N VAL A 425 9.73 1.80 -14.31
CA VAL A 425 10.63 1.96 -13.15
C VAL A 425 12.03 1.52 -13.56
N ARG A 426 12.94 2.48 -13.73
CA ARG A 426 14.33 2.23 -14.15
C ARG A 426 15.17 1.65 -13.03
N SER A 427 15.02 2.20 -11.83
CA SER A 427 15.74 1.71 -10.66
C SER A 427 15.05 2.12 -9.37
N THR A 428 15.32 1.33 -8.32
CA THR A 428 14.87 1.59 -6.95
C THR A 428 16.06 1.62 -6.02
N TRP A 429 16.07 2.59 -5.11
CA TRP A 429 17.15 2.86 -4.18
C TRP A 429 16.64 2.82 -2.76
N LEU A 430 17.33 2.11 -1.90
CA LEU A 430 17.03 1.98 -0.47
C LEU A 430 18.23 2.48 0.33
N ARG A 431 18.07 3.54 1.10
CA ARG A 431 19.14 4.19 1.87
C ARG A 431 20.40 4.45 1.02
N GLY A 432 20.21 5.00 -0.20
CA GLY A 432 21.29 5.31 -1.14
C GLY A 432 21.96 4.11 -1.82
N VAL A 433 21.45 2.91 -1.60
CA VAL A 433 21.89 1.69 -2.29
C VAL A 433 20.87 1.33 -3.37
N ARG A 434 21.34 1.12 -4.61
CA ARG A 434 20.48 0.65 -5.70
C ARG A 434 20.14 -0.82 -5.47
N ILE A 435 18.86 -1.11 -5.20
CA ILE A 435 18.36 -2.47 -4.90
C ILE A 435 17.70 -3.15 -6.10
N ALA A 436 17.23 -2.35 -7.09
CA ALA A 436 16.67 -2.86 -8.33
C ALA A 436 17.07 -1.98 -9.53
N THR A 437 17.26 -2.62 -10.67
CA THR A 437 17.48 -1.98 -11.98
C THR A 437 16.88 -2.88 -13.03
N GLU A 438 15.97 -2.39 -13.87
CA GLU A 438 15.34 -3.09 -15.01
C GLU A 438 15.58 -4.63 -15.05
N GLY A 439 14.71 -5.38 -14.35
CA GLY A 439 14.79 -6.85 -14.32
C GLY A 439 15.94 -7.47 -13.50
N THR A 440 16.78 -6.66 -12.85
CA THR A 440 17.87 -7.15 -11.98
C THR A 440 17.66 -6.64 -10.56
N LEU A 441 17.82 -7.54 -9.59
CA LEU A 441 17.66 -7.23 -8.17
C LEU A 441 18.96 -7.53 -7.43
N ALA A 442 19.32 -6.66 -6.47
CA ALA A 442 20.39 -6.90 -5.53
C ALA A 442 19.99 -7.97 -4.50
N ASP A 443 20.95 -8.44 -3.71
CA ASP A 443 20.68 -9.28 -2.55
C ASP A 443 19.77 -8.57 -1.53
N PRO A 444 19.04 -9.30 -0.66
CA PRO A 444 18.20 -8.73 0.37
C PRO A 444 18.99 -7.77 1.29
N THR A 445 18.54 -6.50 1.34
CA THR A 445 19.15 -5.43 2.18
C THR A 445 18.11 -4.66 2.99
N GLY A 446 16.85 -5.03 2.88
CA GLY A 446 15.74 -4.48 3.66
C GLY A 446 15.92 -4.74 5.15
N ARG A 447 15.28 -3.91 5.96
CA ARG A 447 15.28 -4.04 7.42
C ARG A 447 13.86 -4.18 7.92
N LEU A 448 13.72 -4.90 9.03
CA LEU A 448 12.42 -4.92 9.72
C LEU A 448 12.19 -3.56 10.38
N GLN A 449 11.03 -2.99 10.11
CA GLN A 449 10.59 -1.72 10.67
C GLN A 449 9.66 -1.94 11.86
N THR A 450 9.78 -1.11 12.85
CA THR A 450 8.86 -1.08 13.98
C THR A 450 8.36 0.35 14.20
N ARG A 451 7.17 0.50 14.72
CA ARG A 451 6.57 1.83 15.01
C ARG A 451 7.45 2.73 15.92
N ASN A 452 8.34 2.13 16.67
CA ASN A 452 9.14 2.84 17.69
C ASN A 452 10.53 3.30 17.19
N HIS A 453 10.79 3.16 15.89
CA HIS A 453 12.07 3.52 15.26
C HIS A 453 11.88 4.49 14.10
#